data_c309cc585d4f38061ef4fb1b8ad1f6ab
#
_entry.id   c309cc585d4f38061ef4fb1b8ad1f6ab
#
_cell.length_a   1.000
_cell.length_b   1.000
_cell.length_c   1.000
_cell.angle_alpha   90.00
_cell.angle_beta   90.00
_cell.angle_gamma   90.00
#
_symmetry.space_group_name_H-M   'P 1'
#
loop_
_entity.id
_entity.type
_entity.pdbx_description
1 polymer ?
#
loop_
_entity_poly.entity_id
_entity_poly.type
_entity_poly.pdbx_seq_one_letter_code
_entity_poly.pdbx_strand_id
1 'polypeptide(L)'
;THPETYSGKRVLVIGGGNTAIDAARTAVRENADSVTLVYRRSEDAMPATQQERSIAKAEGVQLKTLRSPARFVGENGTLTGLECNIMQLTAPDYPGGRPNSAPTGETETLEADLVVLALGFENLPVAGVNTDPHNHIIIGKDFSTSVDKVYAGGDAVTGAATFMKAVAAGKDAAAAIFARLC
;
A
#
# COMPACT_ATOMS: atom_id res chain seq x y z
N THR A 1 -9.64 16.95 -0.77
CA THR A 1 -8.87 16.97 -2.02
C THR A 1 -9.23 18.22 -2.78
N HIS A 2 -8.25 18.98 -3.29
CA HIS A 2 -8.52 20.13 -4.15
C HIS A 2 -8.75 19.59 -5.57
N PRO A 3 -9.89 19.88 -6.22
CA PRO A 3 -10.22 19.38 -7.57
C PRO A 3 -9.14 19.72 -8.61
N GLU A 4 -8.47 20.86 -8.43
CA GLU A 4 -7.39 21.32 -9.30
C GLU A 4 -6.12 20.45 -9.24
N THR A 5 -6.00 19.55 -8.25
CA THR A 5 -4.80 18.73 -8.07
C THR A 5 -4.60 17.75 -9.22
N TYR A 6 -5.67 17.18 -9.76
CA TYR A 6 -5.63 16.14 -10.78
C TYR A 6 -6.05 16.63 -12.17
N SER A 7 -6.88 17.69 -12.23
CA SER A 7 -7.44 18.19 -13.50
C SER A 7 -6.35 18.53 -14.52
N GLY A 8 -6.50 18.02 -15.74
CA GLY A 8 -5.58 18.24 -16.84
C GLY A 8 -4.18 17.62 -16.68
N LYS A 9 -4.01 16.65 -15.76
CA LYS A 9 -2.72 16.01 -15.49
C LYS A 9 -2.72 14.54 -15.89
N ARG A 10 -1.55 14.07 -16.33
CA ARG A 10 -1.23 12.64 -16.44
C ARG A 10 -0.82 12.15 -15.07
N VAL A 11 -1.64 11.29 -14.48
CA VAL A 11 -1.46 10.80 -13.10
C VAL A 11 -0.98 9.36 -13.10
N LEU A 12 0.13 9.08 -12.44
CA LEU A 12 0.55 7.73 -12.11
C LEU A 12 0.24 7.43 -10.64
N VAL A 13 -0.39 6.29 -10.37
CA VAL A 13 -0.63 5.80 -9.02
C VAL A 13 0.19 4.54 -8.80
N ILE A 14 1.08 4.55 -7.81
CA ILE A 14 1.98 3.44 -7.53
C ILE A 14 1.40 2.58 -6.43
N GLY A 15 1.04 1.34 -6.76
CA GLY A 15 0.51 0.39 -5.79
C GLY A 15 -0.46 -0.61 -6.40
N GLY A 16 -0.94 -1.56 -5.60
CA GLY A 16 -1.86 -2.61 -6.08
C GLY A 16 -2.95 -2.97 -5.08
N GLY A 17 -3.02 -2.26 -3.97
CA GLY A 17 -4.06 -2.43 -2.94
C GLY A 17 -5.26 -1.51 -3.17
N ASN A 18 -6.27 -1.64 -2.30
CA ASN A 18 -7.50 -0.84 -2.38
C ASN A 18 -7.21 0.67 -2.34
N THR A 19 -6.28 1.12 -1.51
CA THR A 19 -5.86 2.53 -1.47
C THR A 19 -5.38 3.05 -2.83
N ALA A 20 -4.65 2.22 -3.59
CA ALA A 20 -4.19 2.59 -4.92
C ALA A 20 -5.36 2.67 -5.91
N ILE A 21 -6.31 1.73 -5.83
CA ILE A 21 -7.53 1.75 -6.63
C ILE A 21 -8.36 3.00 -6.33
N ASP A 22 -8.57 3.32 -5.05
CA ASP A 22 -9.35 4.48 -4.63
C ASP A 22 -8.71 5.79 -5.08
N ALA A 23 -7.38 5.92 -4.94
CA ALA A 23 -6.64 7.09 -5.41
C ALA A 23 -6.74 7.25 -6.93
N ALA A 24 -6.61 6.16 -7.69
CA ALA A 24 -6.72 6.19 -9.15
C ALA A 24 -8.12 6.60 -9.62
N ARG A 25 -9.17 6.00 -9.03
CA ARG A 25 -10.56 6.36 -9.32
C ARG A 25 -10.89 7.79 -8.94
N THR A 26 -10.35 8.27 -7.82
CA THR A 26 -10.49 9.69 -7.41
C THR A 26 -9.87 10.60 -8.46
N ALA A 27 -8.67 10.31 -8.94
CA ALA A 27 -8.01 11.12 -9.97
C ALA A 27 -8.83 11.18 -11.27
N VAL A 28 -9.42 10.04 -11.72
CA VAL A 28 -10.33 10.05 -12.88
C VAL A 28 -11.53 10.95 -12.64
N ARG A 29 -12.18 10.83 -11.49
CA ARG A 29 -13.38 11.62 -11.15
C ARG A 29 -13.11 13.12 -10.98
N GLU A 30 -11.87 13.47 -10.66
CA GLU A 30 -11.39 14.86 -10.58
C GLU A 30 -10.74 15.35 -11.88
N ASN A 31 -11.12 14.73 -13.02
CA ASN A 31 -10.78 15.13 -14.39
C ASN A 31 -9.28 15.14 -14.70
N ALA A 32 -8.53 14.14 -14.27
CA ALA A 32 -7.20 13.87 -14.80
C ALA A 32 -7.29 13.53 -16.29
N ASP A 33 -6.31 13.97 -17.09
CA ASP A 33 -6.24 13.65 -18.53
C ASP A 33 -6.03 12.17 -18.78
N SER A 34 -5.23 11.55 -17.93
CA SER A 34 -5.03 10.10 -17.91
C SER A 34 -4.65 9.63 -16.53
N VAL A 35 -5.06 8.40 -16.17
CA VAL A 35 -4.69 7.77 -14.91
C VAL A 35 -4.17 6.37 -15.19
N THR A 36 -2.92 6.13 -14.79
CA THR A 36 -2.29 4.81 -14.90
C THR A 36 -1.88 4.31 -13.53
N LEU A 37 -2.38 3.13 -13.17
CA LEU A 37 -1.97 2.42 -11.96
C LEU A 37 -0.78 1.52 -12.29
N VAL A 38 0.34 1.75 -11.62
CA VAL A 38 1.61 1.06 -11.82
C VAL A 38 1.82 0.04 -10.72
N TYR A 39 2.04 -1.22 -11.09
CA TYR A 39 2.19 -2.32 -10.13
C TYR A 39 3.33 -3.27 -10.50
N ARG A 40 4.15 -3.65 -9.50
CA ARG A 40 5.38 -4.44 -9.71
C ARG A 40 5.16 -5.92 -10.07
N ARG A 41 3.97 -6.48 -9.84
CA ARG A 41 3.62 -7.86 -10.17
C ARG A 41 2.54 -7.92 -11.25
N SER A 42 2.02 -9.12 -11.53
CA SER A 42 0.87 -9.30 -12.42
C SER A 42 -0.42 -8.76 -11.81
N GLU A 43 -1.42 -8.53 -12.63
CA GLU A 43 -2.74 -8.10 -12.19
C GLU A 43 -3.36 -9.08 -11.18
N ASP A 44 -3.23 -10.39 -11.41
CA ASP A 44 -3.78 -11.42 -10.51
C ASP A 44 -3.10 -11.45 -9.14
N ALA A 45 -1.87 -10.94 -9.05
CA ALA A 45 -1.14 -10.83 -7.79
C ALA A 45 -1.47 -9.53 -7.00
N MET A 46 -2.35 -8.67 -7.53
CA MET A 46 -2.76 -7.44 -6.82
C MET A 46 -3.55 -7.77 -5.55
N PRO A 47 -3.29 -7.05 -4.43
CA PRO A 47 -4.10 -7.16 -3.22
C PRO A 47 -5.55 -6.72 -3.39
N ALA A 48 -5.82 -5.75 -4.27
CA ALA A 48 -7.17 -5.30 -4.59
C ALA A 48 -8.00 -6.42 -5.23
N THR A 49 -9.29 -6.47 -4.91
CA THR A 49 -10.20 -7.49 -5.43
C THR A 49 -10.39 -7.37 -6.95
N GLN A 50 -10.75 -8.47 -7.59
CA GLN A 50 -11.08 -8.46 -9.02
C GLN A 50 -12.20 -7.47 -9.35
N GLN A 51 -13.20 -7.37 -8.48
CA GLN A 51 -14.32 -6.45 -8.65
C GLN A 51 -13.85 -4.99 -8.67
N GLU A 52 -13.01 -4.59 -7.72
CA GLU A 52 -12.49 -3.21 -7.64
C GLU A 52 -11.60 -2.87 -8.84
N ARG A 53 -10.74 -3.81 -9.28
CA ARG A 53 -9.95 -3.64 -10.49
C ARG A 53 -10.84 -3.47 -11.74
N SER A 54 -11.90 -4.26 -11.85
CA SER A 54 -12.85 -4.16 -12.97
C SER A 54 -13.59 -2.83 -12.99
N ILE A 55 -14.01 -2.34 -11.81
CA ILE A 55 -14.66 -1.02 -11.70
C ILE A 55 -13.69 0.09 -12.08
N ALA A 56 -12.45 0.06 -11.59
CA ALA A 56 -11.44 1.08 -11.92
C ALA A 56 -11.17 1.13 -13.43
N LYS A 57 -11.04 -0.03 -14.10
CA LYS A 57 -10.89 -0.10 -15.56
C LYS A 57 -12.11 0.46 -16.30
N ALA A 58 -13.31 0.16 -15.83
CA ALA A 58 -14.54 0.68 -16.41
C ALA A 58 -14.67 2.22 -16.27
N GLU A 59 -14.09 2.78 -15.20
CA GLU A 59 -14.01 4.25 -15.00
C GLU A 59 -12.88 4.90 -15.80
N GLY A 60 -12.03 4.14 -16.51
CA GLY A 60 -10.97 4.67 -17.36
C GLY A 60 -9.54 4.56 -16.80
N VAL A 61 -9.35 3.92 -15.65
CA VAL A 61 -8.00 3.66 -15.12
C VAL A 61 -7.28 2.63 -15.98
N GLN A 62 -6.08 2.97 -16.45
CA GLN A 62 -5.18 2.05 -17.14
C GLN A 62 -4.34 1.26 -16.12
N LEU A 63 -4.11 -0.03 -16.36
CA LEU A 63 -3.22 -0.85 -15.54
C LEU A 63 -1.90 -1.09 -16.28
N LYS A 64 -0.79 -0.71 -15.65
CA LYS A 64 0.58 -0.97 -16.11
C LYS A 64 1.24 -1.91 -15.09
N THR A 65 1.07 -3.19 -15.30
CA THR A 65 1.65 -4.24 -14.43
C THR A 65 3.10 -4.56 -14.81
N LEU A 66 3.78 -5.31 -13.95
CA LEU A 66 5.20 -5.67 -14.11
C LEU A 66 6.10 -4.44 -14.29
N ARG A 67 5.79 -3.39 -13.52
CA ARG A 67 6.58 -2.15 -13.48
C ARG A 67 6.84 -1.76 -12.02
N SER A 68 8.09 -1.51 -11.69
CA SER A 68 8.52 -1.06 -10.38
C SER A 68 9.22 0.29 -10.49
N PRO A 69 8.82 1.32 -9.74
CA PRO A 69 9.47 2.62 -9.77
C PRO A 69 10.97 2.50 -9.54
N ALA A 70 11.77 3.21 -10.36
CA ALA A 70 13.21 3.31 -10.22
C ALA A 70 13.64 4.73 -9.82
N ARG A 71 13.16 5.73 -10.56
CA ARG A 71 13.47 7.14 -10.25
C ARG A 71 12.43 8.07 -10.87
N PHE A 72 12.23 9.22 -10.26
CA PHE A 72 11.48 10.31 -10.86
C PHE A 72 12.29 11.01 -11.93
N VAL A 73 11.63 11.35 -13.04
CA VAL A 73 12.23 12.13 -14.14
C VAL A 73 11.61 13.52 -14.11
N GLY A 74 12.43 14.55 -14.20
CA GLY A 74 11.95 15.93 -14.17
C GLY A 74 12.96 16.90 -14.72
N GLU A 75 12.47 18.08 -15.08
CA GLU A 75 13.26 19.19 -15.58
C GLU A 75 12.90 20.46 -14.82
N ASN A 76 13.92 21.25 -14.44
CA ASN A 76 13.73 22.53 -13.73
C ASN A 76 12.82 22.45 -12.50
N GLY A 77 12.87 21.33 -11.75
CA GLY A 77 12.03 21.12 -10.55
C GLY A 77 10.60 20.67 -10.85
N THR A 78 10.24 20.44 -12.12
CA THR A 78 8.92 19.96 -12.54
C THR A 78 9.02 18.49 -12.91
N LEU A 79 8.11 17.66 -12.39
CA LEU A 79 8.00 16.25 -12.76
C LEU A 79 7.54 16.13 -14.21
N THR A 80 8.22 15.29 -14.99
CA THR A 80 7.86 14.97 -16.38
C THR A 80 7.59 13.50 -16.59
N GLY A 81 8.02 12.63 -15.67
CA GLY A 81 7.78 11.20 -15.76
C GLY A 81 8.35 10.38 -14.62
N LEU A 82 8.15 9.08 -14.74
CA LEU A 82 8.65 8.05 -13.83
C LEU A 82 9.37 6.97 -14.63
N GLU A 83 10.65 6.77 -14.37
CA GLU A 83 11.35 5.60 -14.89
C GLU A 83 11.02 4.40 -14.03
N CYS A 84 10.64 3.32 -14.67
CA CYS A 84 10.29 2.05 -14.03
C CYS A 84 11.20 0.93 -14.52
N ASN A 85 11.64 0.06 -13.62
CA ASN A 85 12.20 -1.23 -13.99
C ASN A 85 11.10 -2.12 -14.57
N ILE A 86 11.38 -2.79 -15.68
CA ILE A 86 10.54 -3.87 -16.19
C ILE A 86 10.79 -5.10 -15.32
N MET A 87 9.70 -5.69 -14.82
CA MET A 87 9.75 -6.79 -13.87
C MET A 87 9.35 -8.11 -14.54
N GLN A 88 9.91 -9.20 -14.04
CA GLN A 88 9.44 -10.56 -14.31
C GLN A 88 8.99 -11.21 -13.01
N LEU A 89 8.00 -12.10 -13.10
CA LEU A 89 7.56 -12.87 -11.94
C LEU A 89 8.59 -13.93 -11.58
N THR A 90 8.75 -14.15 -10.28
CA THR A 90 9.59 -15.20 -9.71
C THR A 90 8.76 -16.04 -8.72
N ALA A 91 9.31 -17.16 -8.29
CA ALA A 91 8.62 -18.03 -7.34
C ALA A 91 8.26 -17.29 -6.05
N PRO A 92 7.11 -17.61 -5.42
CA PRO A 92 6.76 -17.10 -4.12
C PRO A 92 7.69 -17.66 -3.02
N ASP A 93 7.77 -16.96 -1.89
CA ASP A 93 8.60 -17.37 -0.74
C ASP A 93 8.09 -18.66 -0.07
N TYR A 94 6.81 -18.98 -0.25
CA TYR A 94 6.18 -20.18 0.30
C TYR A 94 5.07 -20.69 -0.64
N PRO A 95 4.76 -22.00 -0.59
CA PRO A 95 3.70 -22.61 -1.41
C PRO A 95 2.35 -21.91 -1.21
N GLY A 96 1.69 -21.53 -2.31
CA GLY A 96 0.42 -20.81 -2.30
C GLY A 96 0.53 -19.30 -2.00
N GLY A 97 1.75 -18.79 -1.80
CA GLY A 97 2.01 -17.35 -1.67
C GLY A 97 1.85 -16.61 -3.00
N ARG A 98 1.82 -15.28 -2.92
CA ARG A 98 1.86 -14.45 -4.13
C ARG A 98 3.23 -14.56 -4.80
N PRO A 99 3.29 -14.62 -6.15
CA PRO A 99 4.56 -14.60 -6.84
C PRO A 99 5.36 -13.34 -6.47
N ASN A 100 6.67 -13.51 -6.35
CA ASN A 100 7.59 -12.40 -6.23
C ASN A 100 7.86 -11.78 -7.60
N SER A 101 8.64 -10.71 -7.64
CA SER A 101 9.06 -10.08 -8.89
C SER A 101 10.51 -9.61 -8.78
N ALA A 102 11.26 -9.77 -9.87
CA ALA A 102 12.64 -9.29 -10.00
C ALA A 102 12.78 -8.43 -11.26
N PRO A 103 13.67 -7.43 -11.26
CA PRO A 103 13.94 -6.64 -12.46
C PRO A 103 14.56 -7.50 -13.55
N THR A 104 14.19 -7.22 -14.80
CA THR A 104 14.78 -7.88 -15.99
C THR A 104 16.12 -7.25 -16.41
N GLY A 105 16.42 -6.06 -15.90
CA GLY A 105 17.53 -5.22 -16.34
C GLY A 105 17.11 -4.14 -17.35
N GLU A 106 15.90 -4.21 -17.88
CA GLU A 106 15.34 -3.20 -18.77
C GLU A 106 14.52 -2.16 -18.00
N THR A 107 14.43 -0.95 -18.54
CA THR A 107 13.64 0.16 -18.00
C THR A 107 12.67 0.72 -19.02
N GLU A 108 11.62 1.37 -18.54
CA GLU A 108 10.64 2.11 -19.34
C GLU A 108 10.32 3.41 -18.61
N THR A 109 10.25 4.52 -19.35
CA THR A 109 9.80 5.81 -18.78
C THR A 109 8.33 6.03 -19.11
N LEU A 110 7.52 6.25 -18.07
CA LEU A 110 6.12 6.63 -18.16
C LEU A 110 6.00 8.13 -17.94
N GLU A 111 5.36 8.83 -18.88
CA GLU A 111 5.12 10.27 -18.74
C GLU A 111 4.15 10.55 -17.60
N ALA A 112 4.43 11.57 -16.80
CA ALA A 112 3.59 11.94 -15.66
C ALA A 112 3.81 13.40 -15.25
N ASP A 113 2.73 14.04 -14.87
CA ASP A 113 2.72 15.38 -14.26
C ASP A 113 2.50 15.28 -12.75
N LEU A 114 1.96 14.13 -12.28
CA LEU A 114 1.73 13.83 -10.88
C LEU A 114 1.93 12.33 -10.60
N VAL A 115 2.60 12.01 -9.51
CA VAL A 115 2.73 10.64 -9.01
C VAL A 115 2.16 10.54 -7.59
N VAL A 116 1.24 9.59 -7.40
CA VAL A 116 0.65 9.25 -6.10
C VAL A 116 1.23 7.95 -5.59
N LEU A 117 1.83 7.96 -4.41
CA LEU A 117 2.39 6.77 -3.78
C LEU A 117 1.34 6.11 -2.88
N ALA A 118 0.91 4.90 -3.23
CA ALA A 118 -0.04 4.09 -2.46
C ALA A 118 0.59 2.73 -2.10
N LEU A 119 1.79 2.77 -1.52
CA LEU A 119 2.66 1.62 -1.26
C LEU A 119 2.37 0.91 0.06
N GLY A 120 1.43 1.43 0.86
CA GLY A 120 1.12 0.97 2.20
C GLY A 120 1.91 1.73 3.27
N PHE A 121 1.86 1.20 4.48
CA PHE A 121 2.53 1.77 5.64
C PHE A 121 3.43 0.71 6.28
N GLU A 122 4.50 1.17 6.89
CA GLU A 122 5.33 0.40 7.81
C GLU A 122 5.12 0.94 9.21
N ASN A 123 5.09 0.06 10.20
CA ASN A 123 5.02 0.48 11.58
C ASN A 123 6.34 1.15 11.99
N LEU A 124 6.24 2.24 12.74
CA LEU A 124 7.39 2.83 13.38
C LEU A 124 7.64 2.16 14.75
N PRO A 125 8.89 1.86 15.10
CA PRO A 125 9.20 1.28 16.40
C PRO A 125 8.84 2.26 17.50
N VAL A 126 8.22 1.75 18.55
CA VAL A 126 7.93 2.53 19.77
C VAL A 126 9.09 2.36 20.74
N ALA A 127 9.71 3.47 21.16
CA ALA A 127 10.87 3.43 22.04
C ALA A 127 10.57 2.67 23.35
N GLY A 128 11.42 1.72 23.69
CA GLY A 128 11.29 0.91 24.91
C GLY A 128 10.29 -0.25 24.82
N VAL A 129 9.57 -0.42 23.71
CA VAL A 129 8.66 -1.54 23.48
C VAL A 129 9.29 -2.52 22.52
N ASN A 130 9.24 -3.82 22.81
CA ASN A 130 9.78 -4.85 21.94
C ASN A 130 8.93 -5.00 20.68
N THR A 131 9.63 -5.07 19.52
CA THR A 131 9.01 -5.26 18.22
C THR A 131 9.64 -6.43 17.47
N ASP A 132 8.94 -6.96 16.47
CA ASP A 132 9.47 -7.90 15.51
C ASP A 132 10.32 -7.19 14.42
N PRO A 133 10.95 -7.92 13.46
CA PRO A 133 11.74 -7.33 12.38
C PRO A 133 10.95 -6.39 11.46
N HIS A 134 9.62 -6.41 11.49
CA HIS A 134 8.73 -5.52 10.73
C HIS A 134 8.18 -4.37 11.58
N ASN A 135 8.76 -4.14 12.77
CA ASN A 135 8.31 -3.13 13.75
C ASN A 135 6.88 -3.35 14.30
N HIS A 136 6.34 -4.58 14.21
CA HIS A 136 5.10 -4.91 14.88
C HIS A 136 5.37 -5.10 16.38
N ILE A 137 4.52 -4.51 17.22
CA ILE A 137 4.66 -4.66 18.68
C ILE A 137 4.41 -6.10 19.08
N ILE A 138 5.35 -6.69 19.83
CA ILE A 138 5.21 -8.05 20.36
C ILE A 138 4.34 -7.98 21.61
N ILE A 139 3.25 -8.77 21.66
CA ILE A 139 2.31 -8.83 22.78
C ILE A 139 2.20 -10.24 23.36
N GLY A 140 1.85 -10.30 24.63
CA GLY A 140 1.38 -11.52 25.28
C GLY A 140 -0.05 -11.90 24.90
N LYS A 141 -0.53 -13.04 25.40
CA LYS A 141 -1.91 -13.51 25.17
C LYS A 141 -2.97 -12.57 25.77
N ASP A 142 -2.58 -11.75 26.70
CA ASP A 142 -3.38 -10.75 27.42
C ASP A 142 -3.20 -9.34 26.84
N PHE A 143 -2.67 -9.21 25.63
CA PHE A 143 -2.36 -7.94 24.96
C PHE A 143 -1.30 -7.08 25.65
N SER A 144 -0.65 -7.56 26.73
CA SER A 144 0.45 -6.85 27.38
C SER A 144 1.69 -6.77 26.47
N THR A 145 2.39 -5.65 26.52
CA THR A 145 3.68 -5.48 25.84
C THR A 145 4.86 -5.84 26.75
N SER A 146 6.09 -5.59 26.30
CA SER A 146 7.30 -5.72 27.14
C SER A 146 7.40 -4.67 28.25
N VAL A 147 6.53 -3.66 28.25
CA VAL A 147 6.52 -2.58 29.24
C VAL A 147 5.30 -2.75 30.17
N ASP A 148 5.54 -2.70 31.50
CA ASP A 148 4.44 -2.85 32.47
C ASP A 148 3.36 -1.79 32.26
N LYS A 149 2.08 -2.21 32.35
CA LYS A 149 0.88 -1.39 32.13
C LYS A 149 0.73 -0.81 30.72
N VAL A 150 1.52 -1.26 29.74
CA VAL A 150 1.37 -0.89 28.34
C VAL A 150 0.82 -2.07 27.56
N TYR A 151 -0.27 -1.84 26.83
CA TYR A 151 -0.98 -2.84 26.03
C TYR A 151 -1.03 -2.37 24.57
N ALA A 152 -1.10 -3.30 23.64
CA ALA A 152 -1.19 -2.98 22.23
C ALA A 152 -2.12 -3.94 21.50
N GLY A 153 -2.74 -3.47 20.41
CA GLY A 153 -3.60 -4.26 19.53
C GLY A 153 -3.78 -3.58 18.17
N GLY A 154 -4.51 -4.25 17.27
CA GLY A 154 -4.76 -3.74 15.91
C GLY A 154 -3.51 -3.73 15.03
N ASP A 155 -3.45 -2.80 14.08
CA ASP A 155 -2.42 -2.76 13.04
C ASP A 155 -1.00 -2.57 13.59
N ALA A 156 -0.85 -1.99 14.78
CA ALA A 156 0.44 -1.90 15.46
C ALA A 156 1.04 -3.26 15.84
N VAL A 157 0.20 -4.30 15.96
CA VAL A 157 0.58 -5.67 16.33
C VAL A 157 0.56 -6.60 15.11
N THR A 158 -0.44 -6.50 14.24
CA THR A 158 -0.67 -7.45 13.15
C THR A 158 -0.16 -6.98 11.80
N GLY A 159 0.31 -5.74 11.71
CA GLY A 159 0.47 -5.03 10.44
C GLY A 159 -0.86 -4.55 9.87
N ALA A 160 -0.82 -3.85 8.74
CA ALA A 160 -2.01 -3.29 8.11
C ALA A 160 -3.06 -4.36 7.81
N ALA A 161 -4.26 -4.19 8.37
CA ALA A 161 -5.37 -5.14 8.28
C ALA A 161 -6.70 -4.40 7.99
N THR A 162 -7.83 -5.04 8.28
CA THR A 162 -9.14 -4.43 8.10
C THR A 162 -9.58 -3.67 9.37
N PHE A 163 -10.39 -2.62 9.17
CA PHE A 163 -11.03 -1.88 10.26
C PHE A 163 -11.69 -2.81 11.31
N MET A 164 -12.41 -3.83 10.85
CA MET A 164 -13.08 -4.77 11.76
C MET A 164 -12.12 -5.56 12.65
N LYS A 165 -10.95 -5.94 12.12
CA LYS A 165 -9.91 -6.61 12.92
C LYS A 165 -9.31 -5.67 13.96
N ALA A 166 -9.07 -4.41 13.61
CA ALA A 166 -8.56 -3.41 14.55
C ALA A 166 -9.56 -3.16 15.69
N VAL A 167 -10.86 -3.02 15.36
CA VAL A 167 -11.94 -2.88 16.37
C VAL A 167 -12.01 -4.10 17.29
N ALA A 168 -11.97 -5.32 16.73
CA ALA A 168 -12.00 -6.54 17.54
C ALA A 168 -10.82 -6.60 18.51
N ALA A 169 -9.59 -6.37 18.00
CA ALA A 169 -8.38 -6.34 18.84
C ALA A 169 -8.46 -5.28 19.95
N GLY A 170 -9.02 -4.10 19.67
CA GLY A 170 -9.21 -3.05 20.69
C GLY A 170 -10.20 -3.46 21.78
N LYS A 171 -11.29 -4.14 21.42
CA LYS A 171 -12.27 -4.68 22.40
C LYS A 171 -11.65 -5.78 23.26
N ASP A 172 -10.91 -6.69 22.65
CA ASP A 172 -10.27 -7.79 23.38
C ASP A 172 -9.18 -7.29 24.30
N ALA A 173 -8.36 -6.31 23.87
CA ALA A 173 -7.38 -5.64 24.71
C ALA A 173 -8.03 -4.93 25.90
N ALA A 174 -9.14 -4.20 25.67
CA ALA A 174 -9.87 -3.53 26.76
C ALA A 174 -10.43 -4.52 27.78
N ALA A 175 -10.96 -5.67 27.32
CA ALA A 175 -11.43 -6.74 28.22
C ALA A 175 -10.29 -7.34 29.05
N ALA A 176 -9.13 -7.57 28.44
CA ALA A 176 -7.94 -8.07 29.14
C ALA A 176 -7.42 -7.06 30.18
N ILE A 177 -7.38 -5.78 29.86
CA ILE A 177 -7.01 -4.71 30.81
C ILE A 177 -7.97 -4.68 32.00
N PHE A 178 -9.29 -4.73 31.71
CA PHE A 178 -10.31 -4.72 32.77
C PHE A 178 -10.16 -5.90 33.72
N ALA A 179 -9.97 -7.12 33.17
CA ALA A 179 -9.79 -8.32 33.99
C ALA A 179 -8.52 -8.28 34.87
N ARG A 180 -7.53 -7.48 34.52
CA ARG A 180 -6.29 -7.33 35.31
C ARG A 180 -6.39 -6.24 36.38
N LEU A 181 -7.27 -5.26 36.19
CA LEU A 181 -7.42 -4.12 37.12
C LEU A 181 -8.53 -4.32 38.16
N CYS A 182 -9.47 -5.22 37.89
CA CYS A 182 -10.59 -5.57 38.75
C CYS A 182 -10.45 -6.98 39.30
#